data_853124c1e946dbf845374d4d210ab63f
#
_entry.id   853124c1e946dbf845374d4d210ab63f
#
_cell.length_a   1.000
_cell.length_b   1.000
_cell.length_c   1.000
_cell.angle_alpha   90.00
_cell.angle_beta   90.00
_cell.angle_gamma   90.00
#
_symmetry.space_group_name_H-M   'P 1'
#
loop_
_entity.id
_entity.type
_entity.pdbx_description
1 polymer ?
#
loop_
_entity_poly.entity_id
_entity_poly.type
_entity_poly.pdbx_seq_one_letter_code
_entity_poly.pdbx_strand_id
1 'polypeptide(L)'
;MPAVPFDDSPRPALSWALLPAILLSVSALFLYPLRLQLVGYPIVVAALLIAWFFDRNGRTTDLFRDLLLIAIGMVIVSTTSVKADISWINFVVVGVVLGLAVLVPYLIARFVYKDRRIRFPWKIEKRWGFTQWAYLVAIVLAGYLILPFYFIQSGTYLNWPEVSTPDEIGRLFVGVNAVGTWDELFFICTVFALLRRHFPTWQANILQAIIFVSFLWELGYQAWGPLLTIPFALIQGFTFNLTKSLTYVLTVHLLFDLFVFLAIVAARNPEALPIFLITP
;
A
#
# COMPACT_ATOMS: atom_id res chain seq x y z
N MET A 1 -9.25 -14.21 -23.42
CA MET A 1 -10.38 -13.29 -23.21
C MET A 1 -9.80 -11.90 -23.09
N PRO A 2 -10.32 -10.90 -23.81
CA PRO A 2 -9.84 -9.53 -23.71
C PRO A 2 -9.97 -9.07 -22.27
N ALA A 3 -8.99 -8.28 -21.78
CA ALA A 3 -9.07 -7.63 -20.49
C ALA A 3 -10.32 -6.75 -20.50
N VAL A 4 -11.23 -6.95 -19.52
CA VAL A 4 -12.32 -5.99 -19.33
C VAL A 4 -11.63 -4.69 -18.92
N PRO A 5 -11.76 -3.60 -19.70
CA PRO A 5 -11.15 -2.33 -19.33
C PRO A 5 -11.68 -1.91 -17.95
N PHE A 6 -10.84 -1.18 -17.17
CA PHE A 6 -11.35 -0.45 -16.03
C PHE A 6 -12.51 0.41 -16.53
N ASP A 7 -13.68 0.23 -15.94
CA ASP A 7 -14.86 1.01 -16.27
C ASP A 7 -14.59 2.47 -15.85
N ASP A 8 -14.22 3.30 -16.81
CA ASP A 8 -13.97 4.73 -16.62
C ASP A 8 -15.25 5.58 -16.74
N SER A 9 -16.44 4.93 -16.71
CA SER A 9 -17.72 5.64 -16.71
C SER A 9 -17.79 6.62 -15.52
N PRO A 10 -18.35 7.82 -15.72
CA PRO A 10 -18.46 8.80 -14.65
C PRO A 10 -19.32 8.25 -13.50
N ARG A 11 -18.74 8.15 -12.31
CA ARG A 11 -19.42 7.76 -11.09
C ARG A 11 -19.90 9.02 -10.35
N PRO A 12 -21.08 9.00 -9.72
CA PRO A 12 -21.53 10.14 -8.95
C PRO A 12 -20.57 10.42 -7.77
N ALA A 13 -20.18 11.68 -7.59
CA ALA A 13 -19.28 12.09 -6.53
C ALA A 13 -19.89 11.91 -5.13
N LEU A 14 -21.21 12.11 -5.00
CA LEU A 14 -21.94 11.84 -3.76
C LEU A 14 -22.81 10.60 -3.94
N SER A 15 -22.42 9.54 -3.23
CA SER A 15 -23.08 8.24 -3.25
C SER A 15 -23.24 7.72 -1.82
N TRP A 16 -24.32 6.99 -1.55
CA TRP A 16 -24.50 6.27 -0.28
C TRP A 16 -23.35 5.30 0.02
N ALA A 17 -22.70 4.79 -1.01
CA ALA A 17 -21.52 3.94 -0.89
C ALA A 17 -20.35 4.60 -0.13
N LEU A 18 -20.27 5.94 -0.12
CA LEU A 18 -19.13 6.67 0.45
C LEU A 18 -19.05 6.50 1.98
N LEU A 19 -20.18 6.46 2.68
CA LEU A 19 -20.19 6.33 4.14
C LEU A 19 -19.50 5.03 4.62
N PRO A 20 -19.91 3.82 4.19
CA PRO A 20 -19.25 2.61 4.64
C PRO A 20 -17.79 2.50 4.14
N ALA A 21 -17.46 3.05 2.96
CA ALA A 21 -16.09 3.07 2.48
C ALA A 21 -15.17 3.98 3.31
N ILE A 22 -15.65 5.16 3.74
CA ILE A 22 -14.92 6.04 4.68
C ILE A 22 -14.71 5.33 6.01
N LEU A 23 -15.76 4.73 6.59
CA LEU A 23 -15.65 4.01 7.85
C LEU A 23 -14.60 2.90 7.77
N LEU A 24 -14.63 2.10 6.69
CA LEU A 24 -13.64 1.05 6.48
C LEU A 24 -12.23 1.62 6.35
N SER A 25 -12.03 2.67 5.57
CA SER A 25 -10.70 3.28 5.40
C SER A 25 -10.17 3.90 6.69
N VAL A 26 -11.03 4.60 7.44
CA VAL A 26 -10.65 5.21 8.73
C VAL A 26 -10.37 4.15 9.81
N SER A 27 -11.00 2.97 9.74
CA SER A 27 -10.69 1.88 10.69
C SER A 27 -9.22 1.46 10.65
N ALA A 28 -8.53 1.66 9.51
CA ALA A 28 -7.10 1.38 9.38
C ALA A 28 -6.24 2.19 10.36
N LEU A 29 -6.64 3.43 10.69
CA LEU A 29 -5.94 4.26 11.69
C LEU A 29 -5.96 3.60 13.08
N PHE A 30 -7.04 2.93 13.42
CA PHE A 30 -7.17 2.24 14.70
C PHE A 30 -6.51 0.87 14.68
N LEU A 31 -6.56 0.17 13.55
CA LEU A 31 -6.01 -1.18 13.43
C LEU A 31 -4.48 -1.18 13.36
N TYR A 32 -3.87 -0.21 12.65
CA TYR A 32 -2.43 -0.16 12.40
C TYR A 32 -1.71 0.83 13.33
N PRO A 33 -1.69 2.15 13.10
CA PRO A 33 -0.84 3.05 13.90
C PRO A 33 -1.19 3.06 15.38
N LEU A 34 -2.47 3.07 15.71
CA LEU A 34 -2.95 3.17 17.09
C LEU A 34 -3.03 1.83 17.81
N ARG A 35 -3.07 0.72 17.09
CA ARG A 35 -3.23 -0.65 17.62
C ARG A 35 -4.42 -0.80 18.58
N LEU A 36 -5.48 0.01 18.37
CA LEU A 36 -6.72 -0.01 19.14
C LEU A 36 -7.75 -0.95 18.48
N GLN A 37 -7.47 -2.25 18.48
CA GLN A 37 -8.29 -3.26 17.82
C GLN A 37 -9.73 -3.31 18.33
N LEU A 38 -9.95 -3.05 19.64
CA LEU A 38 -11.28 -2.97 20.25
C LEU A 38 -12.13 -1.82 19.68
N VAL A 39 -11.53 -0.81 19.05
CA VAL A 39 -12.20 0.27 18.34
C VAL A 39 -12.24 -0.02 16.85
N GLY A 40 -11.13 -0.47 16.27
CA GLY A 40 -11.00 -0.72 14.84
C GLY A 40 -11.97 -1.77 14.31
N TYR A 41 -12.05 -2.94 14.95
CA TYR A 41 -12.94 -4.02 14.50
C TYR A 41 -14.45 -3.66 14.55
N PRO A 42 -14.99 -3.03 15.59
CA PRO A 42 -16.37 -2.55 15.54
C PRO A 42 -16.67 -1.58 14.39
N ILE A 43 -15.70 -0.70 14.04
CA ILE A 43 -15.85 0.20 12.89
C ILE A 43 -15.87 -0.60 11.58
N VAL A 44 -15.01 -1.61 11.42
CA VAL A 44 -15.03 -2.52 10.26
C VAL A 44 -16.38 -3.22 10.16
N VAL A 45 -16.88 -3.78 11.26
CA VAL A 45 -18.19 -4.45 11.29
C VAL A 45 -19.32 -3.49 10.94
N ALA A 46 -19.32 -2.28 11.50
CA ALA A 46 -20.32 -1.25 11.19
C ALA A 46 -20.29 -0.88 9.69
N ALA A 47 -19.09 -0.68 9.11
CA ALA A 47 -18.93 -0.40 7.69
C ALA A 47 -19.54 -1.52 6.83
N LEU A 48 -19.26 -2.77 7.17
CA LEU A 48 -19.77 -3.93 6.42
C LEU A 48 -21.29 -4.09 6.57
N LEU A 49 -21.83 -3.88 7.76
CA LEU A 49 -23.30 -3.93 7.99
C LEU A 49 -24.03 -2.84 7.21
N ILE A 50 -23.49 -1.61 7.18
CA ILE A 50 -24.07 -0.51 6.40
C ILE A 50 -24.01 -0.82 4.90
N ALA A 51 -22.89 -1.33 4.40
CA ALA A 51 -22.75 -1.71 2.99
C ALA A 51 -23.72 -2.83 2.62
N TRP A 52 -23.85 -3.86 3.47
CA TRP A 52 -24.83 -4.93 3.28
C TRP A 52 -26.26 -4.42 3.24
N PHE A 53 -26.62 -3.52 4.16
CA PHE A 53 -27.94 -2.91 4.19
C PHE A 53 -28.24 -2.08 2.93
N PHE A 54 -27.24 -1.35 2.42
CA PHE A 54 -27.41 -0.55 1.19
C PHE A 54 -27.55 -1.44 -0.05
N ASP A 55 -26.77 -2.51 -0.16
CA ASP A 55 -26.92 -3.49 -1.25
C ASP A 55 -28.28 -4.16 -1.19
N ARG A 56 -28.75 -4.58 0.00
CA ARG A 56 -30.05 -5.22 0.16
C ARG A 56 -31.22 -4.32 -0.21
N ASN A 57 -31.10 -3.02 0.02
CA ASN A 57 -32.13 -2.03 -0.31
C ASN A 57 -31.97 -1.42 -1.73
N GLY A 58 -31.10 -1.98 -2.57
CA GLY A 58 -30.90 -1.52 -3.93
C GLY A 58 -30.25 -0.14 -4.07
N ARG A 59 -29.66 0.40 -3.00
CA ARG A 59 -28.94 1.68 -3.03
C ARG A 59 -27.54 1.56 -3.63
N THR A 60 -26.95 0.38 -3.50
CA THR A 60 -25.64 0.02 -4.06
C THR A 60 -25.70 -1.39 -4.63
N THR A 61 -24.67 -1.77 -5.41
CA THR A 61 -24.58 -3.11 -6.00
C THR A 61 -23.18 -3.63 -5.76
N ASP A 62 -23.07 -4.84 -5.16
CA ASP A 62 -21.79 -5.52 -4.84
C ASP A 62 -20.84 -4.74 -3.91
N LEU A 63 -21.26 -3.63 -3.31
CA LEU A 63 -20.44 -2.83 -2.41
C LEU A 63 -19.99 -3.65 -1.20
N PHE A 64 -20.92 -4.36 -0.56
CA PHE A 64 -20.61 -5.22 0.58
C PHE A 64 -19.53 -6.25 0.25
N ARG A 65 -19.64 -6.91 -0.91
CA ARG A 65 -18.65 -7.93 -1.33
C ARG A 65 -17.27 -7.34 -1.54
N ASP A 66 -17.19 -6.16 -2.16
CA ASP A 66 -15.92 -5.49 -2.43
C ASP A 66 -15.28 -4.95 -1.14
N LEU A 67 -16.06 -4.33 -0.26
CA LEU A 67 -15.57 -3.88 1.05
C LEU A 67 -15.21 -5.06 1.97
N LEU A 68 -15.91 -6.20 1.88
CA LEU A 68 -15.57 -7.40 2.64
C LEU A 68 -14.20 -7.96 2.22
N LEU A 69 -13.88 -7.97 0.93
CA LEU A 69 -12.56 -8.41 0.45
C LEU A 69 -11.44 -7.51 0.99
N ILE A 70 -11.66 -6.19 1.00
CA ILE A 70 -10.72 -5.22 1.57
C ILE A 70 -10.58 -5.47 3.08
N ALA A 71 -11.70 -5.59 3.79
CA ALA A 71 -11.73 -5.82 5.23
C ALA A 71 -11.01 -7.12 5.64
N ILE A 72 -11.19 -8.21 4.90
CA ILE A 72 -10.48 -9.48 5.15
C ILE A 72 -8.97 -9.26 5.08
N GLY A 73 -8.45 -8.60 4.03
CA GLY A 73 -7.03 -8.30 3.94
C GLY A 73 -6.54 -7.41 5.10
N MET A 74 -7.27 -6.35 5.43
CA MET A 74 -6.96 -5.45 6.55
C MET A 74 -6.93 -6.19 7.89
N VAL A 75 -7.91 -7.04 8.16
CA VAL A 75 -7.99 -7.82 9.40
C VAL A 75 -6.83 -8.81 9.48
N ILE A 76 -6.48 -9.52 8.40
CA ILE A 76 -5.33 -10.41 8.37
C ILE A 76 -4.05 -9.65 8.74
N VAL A 77 -3.78 -8.50 8.13
CA VAL A 77 -2.59 -7.67 8.44
C VAL A 77 -2.60 -7.24 9.91
N SER A 78 -3.76 -6.86 10.47
CA SER A 78 -3.87 -6.37 11.85
C SER A 78 -3.62 -7.45 12.93
N THR A 79 -3.53 -8.73 12.55
CA THR A 79 -3.25 -9.84 13.50
C THR A 79 -1.82 -9.83 14.03
N THR A 80 -0.90 -9.17 13.33
CA THR A 80 0.51 -9.04 13.76
C THR A 80 0.95 -7.58 13.72
N SER A 81 2.10 -7.28 14.35
CA SER A 81 2.76 -5.99 14.15
C SER A 81 3.55 -6.03 12.86
N VAL A 82 3.44 -4.97 12.06
CA VAL A 82 4.20 -4.80 10.82
C VAL A 82 5.41 -3.90 10.99
N LYS A 83 5.78 -3.56 12.24
CA LYS A 83 7.02 -2.82 12.52
C LYS A 83 8.20 -3.52 11.87
N ALA A 84 9.11 -2.73 11.31
CA ALA A 84 10.29 -3.25 10.65
C ALA A 84 11.18 -4.01 11.65
N ASP A 85 11.23 -5.33 11.50
CA ASP A 85 12.06 -6.25 12.28
C ASP A 85 12.55 -7.36 11.35
N ILE A 86 13.87 -7.49 11.24
CA ILE A 86 14.55 -8.44 10.37
C ILE A 86 14.92 -9.75 11.05
N SER A 87 14.44 -10.03 12.29
CA SER A 87 14.59 -11.34 12.89
C SER A 87 13.94 -12.42 11.99
N TRP A 88 14.53 -13.61 11.92
CA TRP A 88 14.03 -14.68 11.07
C TRP A 88 12.57 -15.05 11.35
N ILE A 89 12.19 -15.05 12.62
CA ILE A 89 10.81 -15.37 13.03
C ILE A 89 9.85 -14.33 12.50
N ASN A 90 10.15 -13.03 12.73
CA ASN A 90 9.29 -11.94 12.29
C ASN A 90 9.22 -11.87 10.76
N PHE A 91 10.36 -12.10 10.08
CA PHE A 91 10.44 -12.12 8.63
C PHE A 91 9.48 -13.16 8.01
N VAL A 92 9.44 -14.37 8.58
CA VAL A 92 8.51 -15.43 8.14
C VAL A 92 7.07 -15.09 8.51
N VAL A 93 6.80 -14.66 9.75
CA VAL A 93 5.44 -14.34 10.22
C VAL A 93 4.83 -13.22 9.42
N VAL A 94 5.53 -12.10 9.27
CA VAL A 94 5.05 -10.95 8.47
C VAL A 94 4.89 -11.35 7.00
N GLY A 95 5.87 -12.06 6.42
CA GLY A 95 5.78 -12.55 5.04
C GLY A 95 4.54 -13.42 4.79
N VAL A 96 4.21 -14.34 5.70
CA VAL A 96 3.00 -15.19 5.62
C VAL A 96 1.73 -14.34 5.77
N VAL A 97 1.68 -13.44 6.76
CA VAL A 97 0.51 -12.60 7.01
C VAL A 97 0.24 -11.68 5.81
N LEU A 98 1.27 -11.01 5.30
CA LEU A 98 1.15 -10.16 4.12
C LEU A 98 0.74 -10.97 2.88
N GLY A 99 1.34 -12.13 2.67
CA GLY A 99 0.96 -13.05 1.59
C GLY A 99 -0.51 -13.47 1.67
N LEU A 100 -1.00 -13.85 2.86
CA LEU A 100 -2.40 -14.21 3.08
C LEU A 100 -3.35 -13.03 2.88
N ALA A 101 -2.95 -11.81 3.24
CA ALA A 101 -3.77 -10.61 3.08
C ALA A 101 -4.09 -10.28 1.61
N VAL A 102 -3.25 -10.70 0.67
CA VAL A 102 -3.52 -10.61 -0.77
C VAL A 102 -4.18 -11.89 -1.30
N LEU A 103 -3.65 -13.05 -0.91
CA LEU A 103 -4.08 -14.33 -1.46
C LEU A 103 -5.52 -14.67 -1.09
N VAL A 104 -5.92 -14.48 0.18
CA VAL A 104 -7.27 -14.85 0.65
C VAL A 104 -8.37 -14.04 -0.05
N PRO A 105 -8.32 -12.69 -0.11
CA PRO A 105 -9.28 -11.92 -0.90
C PRO A 105 -9.30 -12.31 -2.39
N TYR A 106 -8.12 -12.55 -2.97
CA TYR A 106 -8.03 -13.00 -4.37
C TYR A 106 -8.74 -14.35 -4.59
N LEU A 107 -8.51 -15.33 -3.73
CA LEU A 107 -9.13 -16.66 -3.84
C LEU A 107 -10.65 -16.57 -3.62
N ILE A 108 -11.13 -15.76 -2.68
CA ILE A 108 -12.57 -15.55 -2.46
C ILE A 108 -13.19 -14.90 -3.70
N ALA A 109 -12.60 -13.83 -4.22
CA ALA A 109 -13.08 -13.18 -5.44
C ALA A 109 -13.14 -14.18 -6.62
N ARG A 110 -12.08 -14.97 -6.79
CA ARG A 110 -11.90 -15.86 -7.93
C ARG A 110 -12.79 -17.10 -7.89
N PHE A 111 -12.91 -17.75 -6.73
CA PHE A 111 -13.53 -19.07 -6.60
C PHE A 111 -14.89 -19.03 -5.92
N VAL A 112 -15.12 -18.13 -4.94
CA VAL A 112 -16.40 -17.98 -4.24
C VAL A 112 -17.33 -17.07 -5.02
N TYR A 113 -16.87 -15.84 -5.34
CA TYR A 113 -17.68 -14.88 -6.11
C TYR A 113 -17.65 -15.15 -7.61
N LYS A 114 -16.72 -16.03 -8.07
CA LYS A 114 -16.53 -16.38 -9.50
C LYS A 114 -16.31 -15.15 -10.38
N ASP A 115 -15.68 -14.12 -9.82
CA ASP A 115 -15.41 -12.83 -10.44
C ASP A 115 -13.90 -12.58 -10.54
N ARG A 116 -13.50 -11.80 -11.53
CA ARG A 116 -12.11 -11.39 -11.76
C ARG A 116 -11.90 -9.93 -11.39
N ARG A 117 -12.49 -9.48 -10.25
CA ARG A 117 -12.42 -8.10 -9.79
C ARG A 117 -11.03 -7.72 -9.26
N ILE A 118 -10.27 -8.64 -8.69
CA ILE A 118 -8.87 -8.47 -8.32
C ILE A 118 -7.99 -9.01 -9.43
N ARG A 119 -7.07 -8.19 -9.94
CA ARG A 119 -6.17 -8.54 -11.06
C ARG A 119 -4.79 -7.95 -10.81
N PHE A 120 -3.79 -8.67 -11.25
CA PHE A 120 -2.38 -8.26 -11.21
C PHE A 120 -1.85 -8.13 -12.65
N PRO A 121 -1.91 -6.95 -13.27
CA PRO A 121 -1.53 -6.74 -14.66
C PRO A 121 -0.01 -6.65 -14.82
N TRP A 122 0.68 -7.80 -14.77
CA TRP A 122 2.13 -7.93 -14.94
C TRP A 122 2.61 -7.68 -16.38
N LYS A 123 1.76 -7.88 -17.37
CA LYS A 123 2.16 -7.73 -18.75
C LYS A 123 2.28 -6.28 -19.13
N ILE A 124 3.41 -5.91 -19.74
CA ILE A 124 3.63 -4.61 -20.37
C ILE A 124 2.96 -4.67 -21.74
N GLU A 125 1.77 -4.10 -21.86
CA GLU A 125 1.04 -4.08 -23.14
C GLU A 125 1.65 -3.07 -24.13
N LYS A 126 2.22 -1.98 -23.64
CA LYS A 126 2.87 -0.93 -24.43
C LYS A 126 4.26 -0.65 -23.91
N ARG A 127 5.23 -0.44 -24.82
CA ARG A 127 6.57 0.02 -24.44
C ARG A 127 6.47 1.37 -23.73
N TRP A 128 7.30 1.55 -22.71
CA TRP A 128 7.39 2.81 -21.99
C TRP A 128 7.93 3.90 -22.92
N GLY A 129 7.21 5.02 -23.00
CA GLY A 129 7.59 6.18 -23.78
C GLY A 129 8.49 7.12 -22.97
N PHE A 130 8.83 8.26 -23.58
CA PHE A 130 9.69 9.27 -22.97
C PHE A 130 9.17 9.75 -21.60
N THR A 131 7.88 9.99 -21.47
CA THR A 131 7.28 10.46 -20.20
C THR A 131 7.46 9.48 -19.07
N GLN A 132 7.28 8.16 -19.34
CA GLN A 132 7.48 7.13 -18.35
C GLN A 132 8.95 7.04 -17.89
N TRP A 133 9.90 7.11 -18.82
CA TRP A 133 11.32 7.11 -18.49
C TRP A 133 11.74 8.38 -17.74
N ALA A 134 11.28 9.55 -18.18
CA ALA A 134 11.53 10.81 -17.49
C ALA A 134 10.99 10.79 -16.05
N TYR A 135 9.82 10.19 -15.84
CA TYR A 135 9.25 10.01 -14.51
C TYR A 135 10.09 9.08 -13.62
N LEU A 136 10.62 7.96 -14.14
CA LEU A 136 11.53 7.10 -13.39
C LEU A 136 12.81 7.83 -12.98
N VAL A 137 13.39 8.65 -13.88
CA VAL A 137 14.54 9.49 -13.53
C VAL A 137 14.19 10.50 -12.44
N ALA A 138 13.02 11.13 -12.53
CA ALA A 138 12.55 12.06 -11.49
C ALA A 138 12.36 11.36 -10.12
N ILE A 139 11.86 10.13 -10.10
CA ILE A 139 11.74 9.32 -8.87
C ILE A 139 13.12 9.00 -8.27
N VAL A 140 14.10 8.62 -9.09
CA VAL A 140 15.46 8.38 -8.63
C VAL A 140 16.06 9.64 -8.00
N LEU A 141 15.91 10.80 -8.65
CA LEU A 141 16.40 12.07 -8.11
C LEU A 141 15.68 12.47 -6.82
N ALA A 142 14.35 12.33 -6.78
CA ALA A 142 13.55 12.62 -5.60
C ALA A 142 13.92 11.68 -4.43
N GLY A 143 14.07 10.39 -4.70
CA GLY A 143 14.49 9.39 -3.72
C GLY A 143 15.86 9.72 -3.12
N TYR A 144 16.83 10.07 -3.97
CA TYR A 144 18.18 10.44 -3.53
C TYR A 144 18.20 11.72 -2.67
N LEU A 145 17.40 12.72 -3.01
CA LEU A 145 17.42 14.01 -2.32
C LEU A 145 16.54 14.04 -1.07
N ILE A 146 15.35 13.43 -1.14
CA ILE A 146 14.31 13.60 -0.10
C ILE A 146 14.44 12.53 0.99
N LEU A 147 14.64 11.26 0.62
CA LEU A 147 14.60 10.17 1.59
C LEU A 147 15.74 10.20 2.59
N PRO A 148 17.01 10.43 2.23
CA PRO A 148 18.06 10.55 3.21
C PRO A 148 17.83 11.73 4.17
N PHE A 149 17.34 12.86 3.64
CA PHE A 149 16.96 14.00 4.47
C PHE A 149 15.85 13.61 5.46
N TYR A 150 14.79 12.92 4.99
CA TYR A 150 13.73 12.46 5.87
C TYR A 150 14.26 11.47 6.92
N PHE A 151 14.91 10.40 6.51
CA PHE A 151 15.33 9.34 7.44
C PHE A 151 16.34 9.82 8.46
N ILE A 152 17.33 10.58 8.05
CA ILE A 152 18.45 11.01 8.89
C ILE A 152 18.05 12.19 9.76
N GLN A 153 17.54 13.28 9.19
CA GLN A 153 17.27 14.51 9.94
C GLN A 153 16.09 14.38 10.93
N SER A 154 15.09 13.56 10.62
CA SER A 154 13.99 13.30 11.55
C SER A 154 14.29 12.21 12.56
N GLY A 155 15.40 11.50 12.43
CA GLY A 155 15.70 10.32 13.23
C GLY A 155 14.82 9.12 12.92
N THR A 156 14.04 9.15 11.84
CA THR A 156 13.10 8.07 11.48
C THR A 156 13.81 6.74 11.23
N TYR A 157 15.09 6.76 10.80
CA TYR A 157 15.89 5.54 10.66
C TYR A 157 16.00 4.74 11.98
N LEU A 158 15.79 5.36 13.13
CA LEU A 158 15.79 4.69 14.45
C LEU A 158 14.58 3.78 14.66
N ASN A 159 13.50 3.96 13.88
CA ASN A 159 12.34 3.06 13.89
C ASN A 159 12.60 1.77 13.08
N TRP A 160 13.74 1.69 12.41
CA TRP A 160 14.15 0.57 11.57
C TRP A 160 15.26 -0.22 12.26
N PRO A 161 15.43 -1.52 11.91
CA PRO A 161 16.39 -2.36 12.57
C PRO A 161 17.82 -1.82 12.44
N GLU A 162 18.63 -2.15 13.43
CA GLU A 162 20.07 -2.01 13.31
C GLU A 162 20.59 -3.06 12.31
N VAL A 163 21.46 -2.62 11.43
CA VAL A 163 22.08 -3.46 10.41
C VAL A 163 23.57 -3.15 10.35
N SER A 164 24.39 -4.15 10.64
CA SER A 164 25.84 -4.03 10.65
C SER A 164 26.52 -5.15 9.87
N THR A 165 25.89 -6.31 9.82
CA THR A 165 26.44 -7.49 9.14
C THR A 165 25.86 -7.63 7.72
N PRO A 166 26.60 -8.27 6.78
CA PRO A 166 26.10 -8.52 5.42
C PRO A 166 24.76 -9.29 5.39
N ASP A 167 24.53 -10.21 6.33
CA ASP A 167 23.29 -10.96 6.44
C ASP A 167 22.10 -10.06 6.84
N GLU A 168 22.28 -9.18 7.83
CA GLU A 168 21.27 -8.21 8.25
C GLU A 168 20.94 -7.22 7.13
N ILE A 169 21.96 -6.71 6.45
CA ILE A 169 21.81 -5.80 5.30
C ILE A 169 21.05 -6.53 4.18
N GLY A 170 21.39 -7.79 3.90
CA GLY A 170 20.69 -8.60 2.90
C GLY A 170 19.22 -8.83 3.27
N ARG A 171 18.91 -9.15 4.52
CA ARG A 171 17.53 -9.31 5.01
C ARG A 171 16.75 -8.00 4.95
N LEU A 172 17.36 -6.88 5.32
CA LEU A 172 16.71 -5.58 5.17
C LEU A 172 16.37 -5.29 3.71
N PHE A 173 17.32 -5.53 2.79
CA PHE A 173 17.08 -5.34 1.35
C PHE A 173 15.91 -6.18 0.84
N VAL A 174 15.90 -7.47 1.16
CA VAL A 174 14.81 -8.37 0.77
C VAL A 174 13.50 -7.96 1.42
N GLY A 175 13.50 -7.60 2.71
CA GLY A 175 12.30 -7.19 3.45
C GLY A 175 11.66 -5.93 2.88
N VAL A 176 12.43 -4.86 2.64
CA VAL A 176 11.94 -3.61 2.08
C VAL A 176 11.30 -3.85 0.70
N ASN A 177 12.01 -4.54 -0.21
CA ASN A 177 11.49 -4.80 -1.55
C ASN A 177 10.30 -5.79 -1.57
N ALA A 178 10.24 -6.74 -0.64
CA ALA A 178 9.10 -7.65 -0.52
C ALA A 178 7.85 -6.90 -0.02
N VAL A 179 8.00 -6.00 0.96
CA VAL A 179 6.92 -5.15 1.44
C VAL A 179 6.45 -4.21 0.35
N GLY A 180 7.34 -3.48 -0.34
CA GLY A 180 6.97 -2.61 -1.46
C GLY A 180 6.29 -3.36 -2.61
N THR A 181 6.68 -4.61 -2.88
CA THR A 181 5.95 -5.46 -3.84
C THR A 181 4.54 -5.77 -3.34
N TRP A 182 4.40 -6.13 -2.07
CA TRP A 182 3.12 -6.40 -1.45
C TRP A 182 2.21 -5.17 -1.42
N ASP A 183 2.76 -4.00 -1.16
CA ASP A 183 2.03 -2.72 -1.15
C ASP A 183 1.30 -2.51 -2.48
N GLU A 184 1.95 -2.76 -3.61
CA GLU A 184 1.33 -2.63 -4.92
C GLU A 184 0.25 -3.70 -5.17
N LEU A 185 0.45 -4.92 -4.68
CA LEU A 185 -0.54 -5.99 -4.81
C LEU A 185 -1.77 -5.71 -3.95
N PHE A 186 -1.58 -5.23 -2.71
CA PHE A 186 -2.68 -5.00 -1.79
C PHE A 186 -3.33 -3.64 -1.98
N PHE A 187 -2.60 -2.53 -1.81
CA PHE A 187 -3.22 -1.20 -1.83
C PHE A 187 -3.66 -0.78 -3.23
N ILE A 188 -2.91 -1.11 -4.26
CA ILE A 188 -3.21 -0.67 -5.62
C ILE A 188 -4.05 -1.71 -6.38
N CYS A 189 -3.58 -2.96 -6.49
CA CYS A 189 -4.28 -3.96 -7.28
C CYS A 189 -5.51 -4.55 -6.58
N THR A 190 -5.62 -4.44 -5.25
CA THR A 190 -6.78 -4.93 -4.50
C THR A 190 -7.64 -3.78 -3.99
N VAL A 191 -7.15 -2.96 -3.06
CA VAL A 191 -7.96 -1.90 -2.41
C VAL A 191 -8.42 -0.85 -3.41
N PHE A 192 -7.48 -0.19 -4.11
CA PHE A 192 -7.83 0.85 -5.08
C PHE A 192 -8.69 0.31 -6.22
N ALA A 193 -8.34 -0.86 -6.76
CA ALA A 193 -9.09 -1.48 -7.86
C ALA A 193 -10.53 -1.80 -7.48
N LEU A 194 -10.79 -2.30 -6.25
CA LEU A 194 -12.14 -2.57 -5.75
C LEU A 194 -12.91 -1.28 -5.51
N LEU A 195 -12.29 -0.28 -4.88
CA LEU A 195 -12.92 1.03 -4.65
C LEU A 195 -13.28 1.75 -5.96
N ARG A 196 -12.44 1.62 -7.00
CA ARG A 196 -12.70 2.18 -8.34
C ARG A 196 -13.97 1.65 -9.00
N ARG A 197 -14.51 0.54 -8.55
CA ARG A 197 -15.79 0.01 -9.05
C ARG A 197 -16.98 0.84 -8.59
N HIS A 198 -16.84 1.56 -7.47
CA HIS A 198 -17.92 2.31 -6.82
C HIS A 198 -17.72 3.82 -6.84
N PHE A 199 -16.48 4.29 -6.94
CA PHE A 199 -16.11 5.69 -6.78
C PHE A 199 -15.34 6.26 -7.96
N PRO A 200 -15.43 7.59 -8.21
CA PRO A 200 -14.49 8.29 -9.07
C PRO A 200 -13.03 8.04 -8.65
N THR A 201 -12.09 8.17 -9.59
CA THR A 201 -10.67 7.88 -9.35
C THR A 201 -10.12 8.60 -8.13
N TRP A 202 -10.42 9.89 -7.97
CA TRP A 202 -9.88 10.69 -6.86
C TRP A 202 -10.38 10.23 -5.49
N GLN A 203 -11.67 9.85 -5.36
CA GLN A 203 -12.23 9.33 -4.10
C GLN A 203 -11.65 7.97 -3.77
N ALA A 204 -11.63 7.05 -4.72
CA ALA A 204 -11.03 5.73 -4.53
C ALA A 204 -9.56 5.84 -4.13
N ASN A 205 -8.84 6.81 -4.71
CA ASN A 205 -7.44 7.05 -4.42
C ASN A 205 -7.21 7.63 -3.01
N ILE A 206 -8.06 8.56 -2.57
CA ILE A 206 -8.00 9.07 -1.19
C ILE A 206 -8.32 7.96 -0.18
N LEU A 207 -9.38 7.18 -0.42
CA LEU A 207 -9.78 6.09 0.47
C LEU A 207 -8.68 5.02 0.61
N GLN A 208 -8.04 4.62 -0.50
CA GLN A 208 -6.92 3.68 -0.44
C GLN A 208 -5.70 4.31 0.25
N ALA A 209 -5.42 5.60 0.01
CA ALA A 209 -4.27 6.27 0.62
C ALA A 209 -4.38 6.36 2.15
N ILE A 210 -5.59 6.52 2.70
CA ILE A 210 -5.82 6.47 4.16
C ILE A 210 -5.36 5.11 4.71
N ILE A 211 -5.73 4.00 4.07
CA ILE A 211 -5.35 2.65 4.51
C ILE A 211 -3.85 2.46 4.36
N PHE A 212 -3.29 2.83 3.21
CA PHE A 212 -1.88 2.68 2.88
C PHE A 212 -0.97 3.46 3.84
N VAL A 213 -1.25 4.75 4.05
CA VAL A 213 -0.47 5.60 4.95
C VAL A 213 -0.56 5.14 6.40
N SER A 214 -1.71 4.60 6.82
CA SER A 214 -1.87 4.00 8.15
C SER A 214 -0.95 2.80 8.33
N PHE A 215 -0.80 1.95 7.32
CA PHE A 215 0.14 0.84 7.32
C PHE A 215 1.60 1.32 7.36
N LEU A 216 1.97 2.26 6.49
CA LEU A 216 3.34 2.80 6.43
C LEU A 216 3.75 3.47 7.74
N TRP A 217 2.83 4.12 8.45
CA TRP A 217 3.11 4.68 9.77
C TRP A 217 3.51 3.59 10.78
N GLU A 218 2.78 2.48 10.82
CA GLU A 218 3.12 1.35 11.71
C GLU A 218 4.44 0.70 11.29
N LEU A 219 4.71 0.59 9.99
CA LEU A 219 5.94 0.03 9.45
C LEU A 219 7.17 0.80 9.93
N GLY A 220 7.07 2.14 10.09
CA GLY A 220 8.17 2.95 10.59
C GLY A 220 8.26 4.36 9.99
N TYR A 221 7.42 4.72 9.02
CA TYR A 221 7.40 6.07 8.42
C TYR A 221 6.72 7.09 9.34
N GLN A 222 7.35 7.38 10.48
CA GLN A 222 6.82 8.25 11.53
C GLN A 222 7.29 9.71 11.38
N ALA A 223 7.18 10.51 12.44
CA ALA A 223 7.48 11.94 12.45
C ALA A 223 6.66 12.68 11.37
N TRP A 224 7.33 13.39 10.45
CA TRP A 224 6.67 14.05 9.32
C TRP A 224 6.48 13.14 8.09
N GLY A 225 6.64 11.81 8.27
CA GLY A 225 6.42 10.78 7.23
C GLY A 225 5.12 10.92 6.44
N PRO A 226 3.97 11.26 7.04
CA PRO A 226 2.73 11.48 6.28
C PRO A 226 2.85 12.54 5.18
N LEU A 227 3.72 13.55 5.32
CA LEU A 227 3.98 14.53 4.26
C LEU A 227 4.64 13.91 3.02
N LEU A 228 5.31 12.77 3.17
CA LEU A 228 5.89 11.99 2.07
C LEU A 228 4.98 10.86 1.62
N THR A 229 4.42 10.11 2.57
CA THR A 229 3.68 8.88 2.25
C THR A 229 2.29 9.16 1.69
N ILE A 230 1.62 10.28 2.07
CA ILE A 230 0.34 10.68 1.46
C ILE A 230 0.51 11.00 -0.03
N PRO A 231 1.40 11.93 -0.45
CA PRO A 231 1.65 12.16 -1.87
C PRO A 231 2.07 10.89 -2.62
N PHE A 232 2.94 10.08 -2.01
CA PHE A 232 3.39 8.83 -2.61
C PHE A 232 2.23 7.88 -2.90
N ALA A 233 1.37 7.58 -1.91
CA ALA A 233 0.21 6.71 -2.07
C ALA A 233 -0.76 7.22 -3.14
N LEU A 234 -1.01 8.55 -3.18
CA LEU A 234 -1.88 9.18 -4.17
C LEU A 234 -1.28 9.10 -5.58
N ILE A 235 0.03 9.32 -5.71
CA ILE A 235 0.75 9.24 -6.98
C ILE A 235 0.77 7.80 -7.50
N GLN A 236 0.97 6.80 -6.64
CA GLN A 236 0.93 5.39 -7.04
C GLN A 236 -0.44 4.99 -7.62
N GLY A 237 -1.52 5.30 -6.93
CA GLY A 237 -2.88 5.04 -7.44
C GLY A 237 -3.19 5.80 -8.74
N PHE A 238 -2.76 7.07 -8.85
CA PHE A 238 -2.91 7.86 -10.07
C PHE A 238 -2.10 7.27 -11.24
N THR A 239 -0.84 6.92 -11.00
CA THR A 239 0.06 6.31 -11.99
C THR A 239 -0.48 4.96 -12.48
N PHE A 240 -0.99 4.13 -11.57
CA PHE A 240 -1.65 2.88 -11.93
C PHE A 240 -2.91 3.13 -12.77
N ASN A 241 -3.72 4.13 -12.42
CA ASN A 241 -4.90 4.47 -13.21
C ASN A 241 -4.55 4.93 -14.64
N LEU A 242 -3.41 5.62 -14.83
CA LEU A 242 -2.95 6.05 -16.16
C LEU A 242 -2.32 4.90 -16.96
N THR A 243 -1.46 4.10 -16.32
CA THR A 243 -0.64 3.10 -17.01
C THR A 243 -1.32 1.74 -17.13
N LYS A 244 -2.25 1.45 -16.21
CA LYS A 244 -2.91 0.12 -16.06
C LYS A 244 -1.88 -1.03 -15.95
N SER A 245 -0.67 -0.73 -15.48
CA SER A 245 0.46 -1.65 -15.44
C SER A 245 1.01 -1.78 -14.03
N LEU A 246 0.87 -2.97 -13.44
CA LEU A 246 1.50 -3.30 -12.17
C LEU A 246 3.03 -3.23 -12.27
N THR A 247 3.59 -3.73 -13.36
CA THR A 247 5.06 -3.69 -13.56
C THR A 247 5.60 -2.28 -13.50
N TYR A 248 4.87 -1.29 -14.06
CA TYR A 248 5.34 0.10 -14.04
C TYR A 248 5.30 0.70 -12.64
N VAL A 249 4.15 0.60 -11.95
CA VAL A 249 4.03 1.16 -10.58
C VAL A 249 4.95 0.47 -9.60
N LEU A 250 5.13 -0.85 -9.75
CA LEU A 250 6.10 -1.61 -8.96
C LEU A 250 7.53 -1.15 -9.22
N THR A 251 7.92 -0.88 -10.48
CA THR A 251 9.25 -0.33 -10.78
C THR A 251 9.45 1.02 -10.10
N VAL A 252 8.45 1.91 -10.12
CA VAL A 252 8.49 3.21 -9.42
C VAL A 252 8.68 2.99 -7.91
N HIS A 253 7.90 2.08 -7.32
CA HIS A 253 7.95 1.79 -5.88
C HIS A 253 9.31 1.23 -5.47
N LEU A 254 9.80 0.20 -6.15
CA LEU A 254 11.07 -0.44 -5.81
C LEU A 254 12.30 0.47 -6.03
N LEU A 255 12.23 1.42 -6.98
CA LEU A 255 13.26 2.46 -7.10
C LEU A 255 13.23 3.39 -5.88
N PHE A 256 12.06 3.71 -5.36
CA PHE A 256 11.93 4.50 -4.13
C PHE A 256 12.45 3.72 -2.91
N ASP A 257 12.06 2.45 -2.80
CA ASP A 257 12.50 1.52 -1.74
C ASP A 257 14.01 1.29 -1.74
N LEU A 258 14.66 1.32 -2.90
CA LEU A 258 16.11 1.28 -2.97
C LEU A 258 16.74 2.43 -2.18
N PHE A 259 16.19 3.65 -2.28
CA PHE A 259 16.70 4.79 -1.51
C PHE A 259 16.28 4.74 -0.04
N VAL A 260 15.14 4.15 0.30
CA VAL A 260 14.78 3.83 1.69
C VAL A 260 15.83 2.90 2.30
N PHE A 261 16.12 1.79 1.64
CA PHE A 261 17.14 0.85 2.06
C PHE A 261 18.51 1.52 2.21
N LEU A 262 18.97 2.24 1.18
CA LEU A 262 20.28 2.91 1.20
C LEU A 262 20.37 3.97 2.30
N ALA A 263 19.29 4.74 2.55
CA ALA A 263 19.26 5.75 3.60
C ALA A 263 19.36 5.14 5.01
N ILE A 264 18.69 4.00 5.25
CA ILE A 264 18.78 3.27 6.52
C ILE A 264 20.18 2.70 6.72
N VAL A 265 20.74 2.03 5.71
CA VAL A 265 22.09 1.45 5.79
C VAL A 265 23.14 2.52 6.00
N ALA A 266 23.07 3.64 5.25
CA ALA A 266 24.02 4.75 5.40
C ALA A 266 23.89 5.42 6.80
N ALA A 267 22.67 5.59 7.32
CA ALA A 267 22.46 6.14 8.66
C ALA A 267 23.02 5.24 9.77
N ARG A 268 22.97 3.92 9.59
CA ARG A 268 23.50 2.93 10.55
C ARG A 268 25.00 2.67 10.39
N ASN A 269 25.57 2.95 9.19
CA ASN A 269 26.98 2.69 8.85
C ASN A 269 27.57 3.91 8.12
N PRO A 270 27.66 5.10 8.73
CA PRO A 270 28.03 6.33 8.02
C PRO A 270 29.45 6.32 7.46
N GLU A 271 30.39 5.61 8.09
CA GLU A 271 31.77 5.48 7.60
C GLU A 271 31.88 4.51 6.41
N ALA A 272 31.03 3.46 6.39
CA ALA A 272 31.08 2.43 5.36
C ALA A 272 30.34 2.83 4.08
N LEU A 273 29.31 3.68 4.18
CA LEU A 273 28.46 4.08 3.05
C LEU A 273 28.20 5.59 2.98
N PRO A 274 29.23 6.43 2.76
CA PRO A 274 29.11 7.88 2.69
C PRO A 274 28.58 8.37 1.34
N ILE A 275 27.40 7.90 0.91
CA ILE A 275 26.85 8.19 -0.43
C ILE A 275 25.92 9.39 -0.48
N PHE A 276 25.46 9.87 0.68
CA PHE A 276 24.51 10.98 0.77
C PHE A 276 25.19 12.30 1.20
N LEU A 277 24.55 13.42 0.87
CA LEU A 277 25.01 14.76 1.20
C LEU A 277 24.90 15.09 2.70
N ILE A 278 24.18 14.26 3.46
CA ILE A 278 23.93 14.41 4.89
C ILE A 278 24.32 13.13 5.62
N THR A 279 24.84 13.30 6.81
CA THR A 279 25.20 12.21 7.74
C THR A 279 24.37 12.33 9.03
N PRO A 280 24.21 11.23 9.80
CA PRO A 280 23.54 11.24 11.10
C PRO A 280 24.15 12.19 12.10
#